data_4cc3c69e272c209e2023e228b4932923
#
_entry.id   4cc3c69e272c209e2023e228b4932923
#
_cell.length_a   1.000
_cell.length_b   1.000
_cell.length_c   1.000
_cell.angle_alpha   90.00
_cell.angle_beta   90.00
_cell.angle_gamma   90.00
#
_symmetry.space_group_name_H-M   'P 1'
#
loop_
_entity.id
_entity.type
_entity.pdbx_description
1 polymer ?
#
loop_
_entity_poly.entity_id
_entity_poly.type
_entity_poly.pdbx_seq_one_letter_code
_entity_poly.pdbx_strand_id
1 'polypeptide(L)'
;MKLINQSFELLEQKDFSIDGIWKFIERCGRVCYKSEDKITDTSYEKFVDMLERKDHARPLEFGTVHLKMPWSNFNNFVGFCISKAVWDSCWIKYHVDRDSEDKTVYITTNYRYYKKLKSLRPLYGYINIAEFFTEEDNKFYPKRYTVHFITNRVTMDSFRTHVTLSHLGESTRYCDYGRDRFDNEITCVIPHWCSDLIEGNSYDLAICEYGLIQAENLSKKSTKWVESMCQAEQDYMDLLNDGCTAQEARDVLPLGVKSELISCGFGSAWSNFFYRRCAKDAHPMAREIAIPLQDKFKEMGLSFVY
;
A
#
# COMPACT_ATOMS: atom_id res chain seq x y z
N MET A 1 -11.89 6.79 -21.79
CA MET A 1 -11.74 6.99 -20.34
C MET A 1 -12.83 6.24 -19.60
N LYS A 2 -12.43 5.31 -18.71
CA LYS A 2 -13.32 4.43 -17.93
C LYS A 2 -13.56 4.95 -16.53
N LEU A 3 -14.77 4.78 -16.00
CA LEU A 3 -15.13 5.21 -14.65
C LEU A 3 -15.16 4.05 -13.66
N ILE A 4 -14.60 4.28 -12.46
CA ILE A 4 -14.71 3.36 -11.33
C ILE A 4 -15.06 4.11 -10.05
N ASN A 5 -15.60 3.39 -9.08
CA ASN A 5 -15.64 3.83 -7.69
C ASN A 5 -14.33 3.49 -6.99
N GLN A 6 -14.02 4.22 -5.92
CA GLN A 6 -12.91 3.85 -5.07
C GLN A 6 -13.24 2.65 -4.17
N SER A 7 -12.22 1.88 -3.81
CA SER A 7 -12.39 0.68 -3.01
C SER A 7 -11.15 0.35 -2.17
N PHE A 8 -11.27 -0.63 -1.26
CA PHE A 8 -10.14 -1.17 -0.51
C PHE A 8 -10.28 -2.68 -0.30
N GLU A 9 -9.15 -3.33 -0.15
CA GLU A 9 -9.04 -4.75 0.22
C GLU A 9 -8.03 -4.92 1.35
N LEU A 10 -8.36 -5.78 2.34
CA LEU A 10 -7.41 -6.22 3.35
C LEU A 10 -6.57 -7.37 2.79
N LEU A 11 -5.25 -7.19 2.76
CA LEU A 11 -4.30 -8.22 2.36
C LEU A 11 -3.72 -8.89 3.60
N GLU A 12 -3.81 -10.20 3.67
CA GLU A 12 -3.32 -10.99 4.81
C GLU A 12 -2.12 -11.84 4.40
N GLN A 13 -1.04 -11.76 5.19
CA GLN A 13 0.05 -12.72 5.14
C GLN A 13 -0.32 -13.91 6.01
N LYS A 14 -0.50 -15.09 5.39
CA LYS A 14 -0.93 -16.32 6.09
C LYS A 14 0.23 -17.27 6.39
N ASP A 15 1.33 -17.12 5.67
CA ASP A 15 2.53 -17.95 5.80
C ASP A 15 3.69 -17.06 6.27
N PHE A 16 4.30 -17.43 7.40
CA PHE A 16 5.41 -16.74 8.04
C PHE A 16 6.76 -17.45 7.81
N SER A 17 6.81 -18.47 6.96
CA SER A 17 8.06 -18.98 6.39
C SER A 17 8.75 -17.90 5.54
N ILE A 18 10.03 -18.07 5.26
CA ILE A 18 10.75 -17.13 4.38
C ILE A 18 10.09 -17.04 3.01
N ASP A 19 9.63 -18.16 2.46
CA ASP A 19 8.93 -18.21 1.17
C ASP A 19 7.59 -17.46 1.24
N GLY A 20 6.82 -17.68 2.31
CA GLY A 20 5.56 -16.97 2.54
C GLY A 20 5.74 -15.46 2.68
N ILE A 21 6.77 -15.04 3.42
CA ILE A 21 7.16 -13.64 3.55
C ILE A 21 7.50 -13.04 2.18
N TRP A 22 8.29 -13.74 1.36
CA TRP A 22 8.71 -13.26 0.04
C TRP A 22 7.56 -13.23 -0.97
N LYS A 23 6.67 -14.24 -0.95
CA LYS A 23 5.42 -14.24 -1.74
C LYS A 23 4.55 -13.02 -1.41
N PHE A 24 4.42 -12.69 -0.12
CA PHE A 24 3.66 -11.51 0.29
C PHE A 24 4.32 -10.19 -0.13
N ILE A 25 5.66 -10.10 -0.04
CA ILE A 25 6.43 -8.97 -0.56
C ILE A 25 6.21 -8.81 -2.07
N GLU A 26 6.26 -9.91 -2.83
CA GLU A 26 6.02 -9.88 -4.27
C GLU A 26 4.60 -9.41 -4.58
N ARG A 27 3.58 -9.99 -3.94
CA ARG A 27 2.18 -9.58 -4.09
C ARG A 27 2.00 -8.07 -3.92
N CYS A 28 2.55 -7.52 -2.85
CA CYS A 28 2.46 -6.09 -2.58
C CYS A 28 3.31 -5.26 -3.56
N GLY A 29 4.52 -5.71 -3.87
CA GLY A 29 5.45 -4.97 -4.71
C GLY A 29 4.99 -4.85 -6.16
N ARG A 30 4.37 -5.89 -6.71
CA ARG A 30 3.94 -5.90 -8.11
C ARG A 30 2.84 -4.92 -8.44
N VAL A 31 2.02 -4.53 -7.47
CA VAL A 31 1.02 -3.46 -7.64
C VAL A 31 1.67 -2.15 -8.09
N CYS A 32 2.87 -1.82 -7.59
CA CYS A 32 3.58 -0.60 -8.00
C CYS A 32 3.96 -0.59 -9.47
N TYR A 33 4.20 -1.77 -10.05
CA TYR A 33 4.66 -1.96 -11.42
C TYR A 33 3.55 -2.44 -12.34
N LYS A 34 2.33 -2.64 -11.81
CA LYS A 34 1.20 -3.26 -12.52
C LYS A 34 1.65 -4.52 -13.26
N SER A 35 2.23 -5.45 -12.53
CA SER A 35 2.80 -6.69 -13.06
C SER A 35 2.36 -7.91 -12.26
N GLU A 36 1.15 -7.88 -11.71
CA GLU A 36 0.53 -8.94 -10.94
C GLU A 36 0.32 -10.20 -11.77
N ASP A 37 0.14 -10.04 -13.08
CA ASP A 37 0.08 -11.10 -14.09
C ASP A 37 1.34 -11.97 -14.16
N LYS A 38 2.46 -11.50 -13.62
CA LYS A 38 3.76 -12.21 -13.59
C LYS A 38 3.98 -13.01 -12.31
N ILE A 39 3.00 -13.05 -11.41
CA ILE A 39 3.09 -13.84 -10.18
C ILE A 39 2.92 -15.33 -10.54
N THR A 40 3.88 -16.13 -10.12
CA THR A 40 3.85 -17.60 -10.23
C THR A 40 4.27 -18.22 -8.90
N ASP A 41 4.19 -19.54 -8.77
CA ASP A 41 4.55 -20.24 -7.53
C ASP A 41 6.00 -20.01 -7.07
N THR A 42 6.90 -19.61 -7.98
CA THR A 42 8.34 -19.45 -7.72
C THR A 42 8.89 -18.06 -8.12
N SER A 43 8.06 -17.16 -8.62
CA SER A 43 8.53 -15.83 -9.10
C SER A 43 9.07 -14.93 -8.01
N TYR A 44 8.62 -15.14 -6.76
CA TYR A 44 8.99 -14.34 -5.59
C TYR A 44 10.50 -14.32 -5.32
N GLU A 45 11.21 -15.42 -5.55
CA GLU A 45 12.66 -15.49 -5.35
C GLU A 45 13.40 -14.47 -6.22
N LYS A 46 13.12 -14.51 -7.53
CA LYS A 46 13.71 -13.58 -8.51
C LYS A 46 13.28 -12.13 -8.27
N PHE A 47 12.03 -11.95 -7.79
CA PHE A 47 11.50 -10.63 -7.53
C PHE A 47 12.21 -9.99 -6.33
N VAL A 48 12.31 -10.70 -5.20
CA VAL A 48 12.99 -10.20 -3.99
C VAL A 48 14.49 -9.98 -4.28
N ASP A 49 15.16 -10.91 -4.95
CA ASP A 49 16.56 -10.74 -5.37
C ASP A 49 16.76 -9.49 -6.26
N MET A 50 15.84 -9.23 -7.18
CA MET A 50 15.85 -8.01 -8.00
C MET A 50 15.70 -6.75 -7.13
N LEU A 51 14.77 -6.75 -6.15
CA LEU A 51 14.60 -5.62 -5.23
C LEU A 51 15.88 -5.33 -4.45
N GLU A 52 16.54 -6.37 -3.96
CA GLU A 52 17.78 -6.26 -3.19
C GLU A 52 18.92 -5.74 -4.04
N ARG A 53 19.13 -6.30 -5.24
CA ARG A 53 20.19 -5.84 -6.15
C ARG A 53 20.03 -4.40 -6.63
N LYS A 54 18.79 -3.93 -6.78
CA LYS A 54 18.48 -2.55 -7.20
C LYS A 54 18.34 -1.56 -6.05
N ASP A 55 18.55 -2.01 -4.81
CA ASP A 55 18.30 -1.22 -3.57
C ASP A 55 16.87 -0.65 -3.51
N HIS A 56 15.90 -1.36 -4.08
CA HIS A 56 14.49 -1.02 -3.98
C HIS A 56 13.92 -1.58 -2.66
N ALA A 57 14.37 -1.03 -1.55
CA ALA A 57 14.13 -1.60 -0.23
C ALA A 57 12.68 -1.40 0.30
N ARG A 58 11.89 -0.48 -0.27
CA ARG A 58 10.55 -0.18 0.23
C ARG A 58 9.59 -1.37 0.20
N PRO A 59 9.49 -2.19 -0.87
CA PRO A 59 8.62 -3.37 -0.86
C PRO A 59 8.97 -4.39 0.22
N LEU A 60 10.24 -4.49 0.64
CA LEU A 60 10.67 -5.40 1.70
C LEU A 60 10.04 -5.08 3.08
N GLU A 61 9.49 -3.87 3.25
CA GLU A 61 8.79 -3.47 4.48
C GLU A 61 7.43 -4.17 4.64
N PHE A 62 6.89 -4.77 3.60
CA PHE A 62 5.56 -5.38 3.62
C PHE A 62 5.56 -6.80 4.17
N GLY A 63 6.64 -7.55 4.01
CA GLY A 63 6.79 -8.86 4.64
C GLY A 63 6.86 -8.74 6.16
N THR A 64 5.96 -9.41 6.86
CA THR A 64 5.93 -9.48 8.33
C THR A 64 6.81 -10.63 8.79
N VAL A 65 7.68 -10.36 9.76
CA VAL A 65 8.62 -11.32 10.35
C VAL A 65 8.33 -11.46 11.84
N HIS A 66 8.30 -12.69 12.32
CA HIS A 66 8.14 -13.03 13.72
C HIS A 66 9.45 -13.52 14.32
N LEU A 67 9.73 -13.08 15.54
CA LEU A 67 10.85 -13.54 16.36
C LEU A 67 10.30 -13.95 17.74
N LYS A 68 10.87 -15.01 18.32
CA LYS A 68 10.50 -15.52 19.63
C LYS A 68 11.76 -15.74 20.46
N MET A 69 11.83 -15.15 21.64
CA MET A 69 13.01 -15.27 22.48
C MET A 69 12.67 -15.20 23.97
N PRO A 70 13.52 -15.78 24.85
CA PRO A 70 13.44 -15.57 26.29
C PRO A 70 13.68 -14.10 26.68
N TRP A 71 13.12 -13.67 27.80
CA TRP A 71 13.28 -12.31 28.34
C TRP A 71 14.75 -11.90 28.52
N SER A 72 15.61 -12.82 28.94
CA SER A 72 17.05 -12.57 29.12
C SER A 72 17.73 -12.14 27.80
N ASN A 73 17.41 -12.82 26.70
CA ASN A 73 17.90 -12.47 25.36
C ASN A 73 17.29 -11.16 24.85
N PHE A 74 16.03 -10.91 25.14
CA PHE A 74 15.33 -9.70 24.73
C PHE A 74 15.95 -8.44 25.36
N ASN A 75 16.29 -8.46 26.64
CA ASN A 75 16.96 -7.34 27.30
C ASN A 75 18.31 -7.00 26.64
N ASN A 76 19.09 -8.01 26.31
CA ASN A 76 20.34 -7.83 25.58
C ASN A 76 20.11 -7.29 24.16
N PHE A 77 19.07 -7.80 23.48
CA PHE A 77 18.66 -7.33 22.14
C PHE A 77 18.22 -5.87 22.15
N VAL A 78 17.38 -5.46 23.11
CA VAL A 78 16.95 -4.05 23.24
C VAL A 78 18.15 -3.14 23.53
N GLY A 79 19.03 -3.52 24.45
CA GLY A 79 20.26 -2.80 24.74
C GLY A 79 21.15 -2.63 23.50
N PHE A 80 21.29 -3.69 22.70
CA PHE A 80 21.99 -3.65 21.42
C PHE A 80 21.31 -2.70 20.43
N CYS A 81 19.99 -2.78 20.23
CA CYS A 81 19.26 -1.91 19.30
C CYS A 81 19.37 -0.44 19.71
N ILE A 82 19.27 -0.12 21.00
CA ILE A 82 19.43 1.25 21.51
C ILE A 82 20.86 1.74 21.26
N SER A 83 21.88 0.93 21.58
CA SER A 83 23.30 1.29 21.38
C SER A 83 23.66 1.58 19.92
N LYS A 84 22.93 1.00 18.97
CA LYS A 84 23.08 1.22 17.53
C LYS A 84 22.13 2.26 16.96
N ALA A 85 21.30 2.90 17.81
CA ALA A 85 20.25 3.83 17.39
C ALA A 85 19.31 3.26 16.30
N VAL A 86 19.00 1.95 16.41
CA VAL A 86 18.16 1.25 15.44
C VAL A 86 16.80 0.86 16.00
N TRP A 87 16.51 1.12 17.29
CA TRP A 87 15.19 0.87 17.83
C TRP A 87 14.20 1.87 17.25
N ASP A 88 13.17 1.38 16.55
CA ASP A 88 12.11 2.19 15.98
C ASP A 88 10.76 1.49 16.18
N SER A 89 9.91 2.07 17.02
CA SER A 89 8.58 1.53 17.35
C SER A 89 7.60 1.49 16.17
N CYS A 90 7.92 2.17 15.06
CA CYS A 90 7.15 2.04 13.83
C CYS A 90 7.43 0.73 13.10
N TRP A 91 8.63 0.16 13.29
CA TRP A 91 9.10 -1.01 12.56
C TRP A 91 9.17 -2.29 13.39
N ILE A 92 9.18 -2.17 14.73
CA ILE A 92 9.26 -3.31 15.64
C ILE A 92 8.34 -3.10 16.84
N LYS A 93 7.57 -4.14 17.17
CA LYS A 93 6.78 -4.21 18.39
C LYS A 93 6.92 -5.57 19.04
N TYR A 94 6.66 -5.61 20.33
CA TYR A 94 6.76 -6.85 21.10
C TYR A 94 5.63 -6.98 22.10
N HIS A 95 5.39 -8.22 22.52
CA HIS A 95 4.55 -8.62 23.63
C HIS A 95 5.33 -9.57 24.52
N VAL A 96 5.19 -9.43 25.84
CA VAL A 96 5.80 -10.31 26.84
C VAL A 96 4.73 -11.20 27.44
N ASP A 97 4.83 -12.50 27.23
CA ASP A 97 4.04 -13.49 27.95
C ASP A 97 4.67 -13.72 29.33
N ARG A 98 4.06 -13.11 30.35
CA ARG A 98 4.56 -13.15 31.74
C ARG A 98 4.23 -14.45 32.44
N ASP A 99 3.29 -15.22 31.89
CA ASP A 99 2.79 -16.47 32.47
C ASP A 99 3.61 -17.67 31.99
N SER A 100 4.44 -17.50 30.95
CA SER A 100 5.38 -18.52 30.50
C SER A 100 6.56 -18.64 31.46
N GLU A 101 7.10 -19.85 31.64
CA GLU A 101 8.19 -20.18 32.58
C GLU A 101 9.42 -19.26 32.38
N ASP A 102 9.81 -19.00 31.12
CA ASP A 102 10.96 -18.17 30.72
C ASP A 102 10.58 -16.72 30.38
N LYS A 103 9.35 -16.29 30.64
CA LYS A 103 8.83 -14.98 30.19
C LYS A 103 9.12 -14.76 28.71
N THR A 104 8.50 -15.54 27.88
CA THR A 104 8.69 -15.51 26.43
C THR A 104 8.29 -14.16 25.82
N VAL A 105 9.13 -13.63 24.95
CA VAL A 105 8.89 -12.39 24.23
C VAL A 105 8.60 -12.69 22.75
N TYR A 106 7.46 -12.25 22.31
CA TYR A 106 6.97 -12.34 20.93
C TYR A 106 7.19 -10.98 20.23
N ILE A 107 7.99 -10.98 19.18
CA ILE A 107 8.38 -9.76 18.48
C ILE A 107 7.87 -9.84 17.04
N THR A 108 7.25 -8.76 16.58
CA THR A 108 6.87 -8.58 15.18
C THR A 108 7.67 -7.42 14.58
N THR A 109 8.24 -7.66 13.40
CA THR A 109 8.93 -6.64 12.61
C THR A 109 8.62 -6.80 11.12
N ASN A 110 9.24 -6.00 10.25
CA ASN A 110 9.20 -6.20 8.82
C ASN A 110 10.51 -6.79 8.28
N TYR A 111 10.46 -7.39 7.09
CA TYR A 111 11.59 -8.10 6.49
C TYR A 111 12.80 -7.16 6.22
N ARG A 112 12.56 -5.92 5.78
CA ARG A 112 13.63 -4.92 5.61
C ARG A 112 14.38 -4.66 6.91
N TYR A 113 13.62 -4.46 8.00
CA TYR A 113 14.21 -4.20 9.32
C TYR A 113 14.90 -5.44 9.89
N TYR A 114 14.32 -6.62 9.73
CA TYR A 114 14.94 -7.90 10.08
C TYR A 114 16.29 -8.09 9.37
N LYS A 115 16.38 -7.81 8.07
CA LYS A 115 17.66 -7.84 7.33
C LYS A 115 18.66 -6.85 7.90
N LYS A 116 18.23 -5.62 8.20
CA LYS A 116 19.08 -4.61 8.84
C LYS A 116 19.63 -5.13 10.16
N LEU A 117 18.79 -5.71 11.02
CA LEU A 117 19.23 -6.28 12.29
C LEU A 117 20.24 -7.42 12.11
N LYS A 118 20.03 -8.31 11.13
CA LYS A 118 20.97 -9.40 10.80
C LYS A 118 22.34 -8.89 10.33
N SER A 119 22.38 -7.76 9.65
CA SER A 119 23.64 -7.19 9.11
C SER A 119 24.48 -6.43 10.16
N LEU A 120 23.90 -6.12 11.31
CA LEU A 120 24.61 -5.38 12.36
C LEU A 120 25.61 -6.30 13.05
N ARG A 121 26.92 -5.96 12.95
CA ARG A 121 27.98 -6.66 13.69
C ARG A 121 28.01 -6.18 15.14
N PRO A 122 28.02 -7.09 16.12
CA PRO A 122 28.13 -6.71 17.53
C PRO A 122 29.52 -6.18 17.86
N LEU A 123 29.58 -5.14 18.69
CA LEU A 123 30.83 -4.69 19.28
C LEU A 123 31.15 -5.47 20.58
N TYR A 124 30.13 -5.90 21.34
CA TYR A 124 30.22 -6.70 22.54
C TYR A 124 28.93 -7.53 22.71
N GLY A 125 29.04 -8.83 22.96
CA GLY A 125 27.92 -9.73 23.22
C GLY A 125 27.09 -10.02 21.95
N TYR A 126 27.31 -11.15 21.32
CA TYR A 126 26.68 -11.52 20.06
C TYR A 126 25.24 -11.99 20.29
N ILE A 127 24.27 -11.30 19.69
CA ILE A 127 22.92 -11.84 19.49
C ILE A 127 22.75 -12.09 18.00
N ASN A 128 22.69 -13.34 17.61
CA ASN A 128 22.31 -13.71 16.25
C ASN A 128 20.79 -13.70 16.14
N ILE A 129 20.23 -12.62 15.63
CA ILE A 129 18.78 -12.46 15.53
C ILE A 129 18.12 -13.56 14.68
N ALA A 130 18.85 -14.20 13.78
CA ALA A 130 18.34 -15.28 12.96
C ALA A 130 17.97 -16.54 13.76
N GLU A 131 18.58 -16.76 14.92
CA GLU A 131 18.27 -17.91 15.80
C GLU A 131 16.90 -17.79 16.46
N PHE A 132 16.32 -16.58 16.49
CA PHE A 132 15.01 -16.30 17.08
C PHE A 132 13.91 -16.19 16.04
N PHE A 133 14.22 -16.32 14.76
CA PHE A 133 13.21 -16.36 13.70
C PHE A 133 12.28 -17.56 13.90
N THR A 134 10.99 -17.33 13.69
CA THR A 134 9.97 -18.38 13.80
C THR A 134 8.88 -18.18 12.76
N GLU A 135 8.34 -19.29 12.28
CA GLU A 135 7.19 -19.33 11.39
C GLU A 135 5.87 -19.39 12.14
N GLU A 136 5.93 -19.45 13.48
CA GLU A 136 4.77 -19.47 14.36
C GLU A 136 3.99 -18.15 14.25
N ASP A 137 2.67 -18.26 14.14
CA ASP A 137 1.74 -17.15 14.31
C ASP A 137 0.71 -17.48 15.39
N ASN A 138 0.54 -16.58 16.34
CA ASN A 138 -0.44 -16.72 17.42
C ASN A 138 -0.86 -15.33 17.93
N LYS A 139 -1.80 -15.34 18.92
CA LYS A 139 -2.39 -14.12 19.49
C LYS A 139 -1.40 -13.18 20.19
N PHE A 140 -0.21 -13.63 20.56
CA PHE A 140 0.80 -12.84 21.28
C PHE A 140 1.64 -11.97 20.34
N TYR A 141 1.72 -12.31 19.05
CA TYR A 141 2.45 -11.47 18.10
C TYR A 141 1.70 -10.17 17.83
N PRO A 142 2.33 -9.00 18.02
CA PRO A 142 1.75 -7.72 17.61
C PRO A 142 1.40 -7.73 16.12
N LYS A 143 0.13 -7.53 15.76
CA LYS A 143 -0.33 -7.64 14.37
C LYS A 143 0.00 -6.40 13.55
N ARG A 144 0.40 -6.65 12.31
CA ARG A 144 0.50 -5.66 11.23
C ARG A 144 -0.66 -5.88 10.25
N TYR A 145 -1.19 -4.79 9.74
CA TYR A 145 -2.32 -4.81 8.82
C TYR A 145 -1.91 -4.18 7.51
N THR A 146 -2.27 -4.82 6.41
CA THR A 146 -1.98 -4.36 5.06
C THR A 146 -3.27 -4.11 4.32
N VAL A 147 -3.41 -2.93 3.74
CA VAL A 147 -4.59 -2.50 2.99
C VAL A 147 -4.16 -2.09 1.59
N HIS A 148 -4.83 -2.62 0.59
CA HIS A 148 -4.75 -2.19 -0.80
C HIS A 148 -5.91 -1.25 -1.09
N PHE A 149 -5.61 -0.02 -1.49
CA PHE A 149 -6.56 1.00 -1.87
C PHE A 149 -6.56 1.19 -3.38
N ILE A 150 -7.74 1.30 -3.96
CA ILE A 150 -7.96 1.79 -5.32
C ILE A 150 -8.67 3.13 -5.15
N THR A 151 -8.04 4.23 -5.54
CA THR A 151 -8.56 5.59 -5.34
C THR A 151 -7.98 6.54 -6.38
N ASN A 152 -8.31 7.83 -6.33
CA ASN A 152 -7.70 8.83 -7.18
C ASN A 152 -6.34 9.31 -6.64
N ARG A 153 -5.60 10.02 -7.46
CA ARG A 153 -4.25 10.51 -7.14
C ARG A 153 -4.22 11.41 -5.91
N VAL A 154 -5.20 12.30 -5.75
CA VAL A 154 -5.29 13.22 -4.60
C VAL A 154 -5.45 12.46 -3.29
N THR A 155 -6.38 11.51 -3.25
CA THR A 155 -6.64 10.70 -2.06
C THR A 155 -5.43 9.83 -1.73
N MET A 156 -4.81 9.21 -2.74
CA MET A 156 -3.59 8.42 -2.57
C MET A 156 -2.46 9.26 -1.95
N ASP A 157 -2.19 10.45 -2.50
CA ASP A 157 -1.12 11.31 -1.98
C ASP A 157 -1.43 11.79 -0.55
N SER A 158 -2.70 12.06 -0.24
CA SER A 158 -3.16 12.34 1.12
C SER A 158 -2.88 11.17 2.08
N PHE A 159 -3.10 9.92 1.66
CA PHE A 159 -2.84 8.74 2.48
C PHE A 159 -1.33 8.50 2.70
N ARG A 160 -0.51 8.78 1.70
CA ARG A 160 0.96 8.64 1.78
C ARG A 160 1.62 9.58 2.79
N THR A 161 0.93 10.61 3.27
CA THR A 161 1.45 11.50 4.33
C THR A 161 1.54 10.82 5.71
N HIS A 162 0.96 9.63 5.90
CA HIS A 162 1.02 8.88 7.15
C HIS A 162 2.34 8.10 7.25
N VAL A 163 3.41 8.79 7.64
CA VAL A 163 4.80 8.27 7.66
C VAL A 163 5.05 7.08 8.59
N THR A 164 4.13 6.79 9.51
CA THR A 164 4.18 5.61 10.38
C THR A 164 3.68 4.33 9.70
N LEU A 165 3.10 4.46 8.50
CA LEU A 165 2.74 3.37 7.62
C LEU A 165 3.79 3.24 6.51
N SER A 166 4.07 2.02 6.08
CA SER A 166 4.78 1.76 4.83
C SER A 166 3.81 1.91 3.66
N HIS A 167 4.25 2.54 2.60
CA HIS A 167 3.42 2.80 1.42
C HIS A 167 4.10 2.36 0.13
N LEU A 168 3.33 1.67 -0.73
CA LEU A 168 3.68 1.36 -2.12
C LEU A 168 2.56 1.86 -3.01
N GLY A 169 2.87 2.79 -3.89
CA GLY A 169 1.88 3.37 -4.82
C GLY A 169 2.16 2.98 -6.26
N GLU A 170 1.11 2.84 -7.05
CA GLU A 170 1.20 2.70 -8.50
C GLU A 170 2.04 3.82 -9.09
N SER A 171 2.99 3.45 -9.94
CA SER A 171 3.95 4.39 -10.50
C SER A 171 3.62 4.74 -11.94
N THR A 172 3.16 5.95 -12.18
CA THR A 172 2.94 6.50 -13.53
C THR A 172 4.21 6.63 -14.38
N ARG A 173 5.40 6.36 -13.82
CA ARG A 173 6.65 6.27 -14.57
C ARG A 173 6.76 4.95 -15.34
N TYR A 174 6.15 3.88 -14.81
CA TYR A 174 6.25 2.52 -15.36
C TYR A 174 4.92 2.02 -15.92
N CYS A 175 3.80 2.66 -15.55
CA CYS A 175 2.48 2.34 -16.07
C CYS A 175 2.25 3.20 -17.31
N ASP A 176 2.29 2.53 -18.46
CA ASP A 176 2.03 3.12 -19.77
C ASP A 176 0.58 2.74 -20.15
N TYR A 177 -0.34 3.69 -20.00
CA TYR A 177 -1.77 3.48 -20.23
C TYR A 177 -2.12 3.33 -21.72
N GLY A 178 -1.22 3.64 -22.64
CA GLY A 178 -1.36 3.37 -24.07
C GLY A 178 -1.08 1.91 -24.47
N ARG A 179 -0.95 0.98 -23.52
CA ARG A 179 -0.72 -0.45 -23.81
C ARG A 179 -1.99 -1.28 -23.58
N ASP A 180 -2.10 -2.39 -24.33
CA ASP A 180 -3.21 -3.34 -24.28
C ASP A 180 -3.58 -3.80 -22.87
N ARG A 181 -2.60 -3.94 -21.96
CA ARG A 181 -2.86 -4.32 -20.56
C ARG A 181 -3.64 -3.27 -19.75
N PHE A 182 -3.82 -2.07 -20.29
CA PHE A 182 -4.64 -0.99 -19.75
C PHE A 182 -5.79 -0.63 -20.68
N ASP A 183 -6.14 -1.54 -21.62
CA ASP A 183 -7.20 -1.35 -22.60
C ASP A 183 -7.02 -0.11 -23.48
N ASN A 184 -5.80 0.46 -23.54
CA ASN A 184 -5.46 1.71 -24.23
C ASN A 184 -6.37 2.88 -23.79
N GLU A 185 -6.77 2.89 -22.51
CA GLU A 185 -7.58 3.98 -21.94
C GLU A 185 -7.12 4.30 -20.51
N ILE A 186 -7.34 5.54 -20.06
CA ILE A 186 -7.18 5.89 -18.66
C ILE A 186 -8.44 5.52 -17.87
N THR A 187 -8.22 5.12 -16.61
CA THR A 187 -9.30 4.92 -15.67
C THR A 187 -9.36 6.09 -14.70
N CYS A 188 -10.55 6.66 -14.47
CA CYS A 188 -10.76 7.75 -13.52
C CYS A 188 -11.69 7.30 -12.39
N VAL A 189 -11.44 7.82 -11.19
CA VAL A 189 -12.31 7.58 -10.04
C VAL A 189 -13.41 8.64 -10.00
N ILE A 190 -14.67 8.21 -9.91
CA ILE A 190 -15.83 9.10 -9.82
C ILE A 190 -15.67 10.02 -8.59
N PRO A 191 -15.70 11.36 -8.75
CA PRO A 191 -15.68 12.27 -7.63
C PRO A 191 -16.96 12.17 -6.79
N HIS A 192 -16.87 12.29 -5.48
CA HIS A 192 -18.03 12.21 -4.57
C HIS A 192 -19.18 13.20 -4.89
N TRP A 193 -18.87 14.27 -5.61
CA TRP A 193 -19.86 15.29 -6.00
C TRP A 193 -20.48 15.04 -7.40
N CYS A 194 -20.08 13.99 -8.12
CA CYS A 194 -20.64 13.55 -9.39
C CYS A 194 -21.56 12.33 -9.18
N SER A 195 -22.65 12.50 -8.44
CA SER A 195 -23.57 11.40 -8.06
C SER A 195 -24.40 10.84 -9.22
N ASP A 196 -24.35 11.47 -10.37
CA ASP A 196 -25.02 11.10 -11.61
C ASP A 196 -24.13 10.28 -12.56
N LEU A 197 -22.88 10.08 -12.24
CA LEU A 197 -21.97 9.18 -12.96
C LEU A 197 -22.10 7.73 -12.45
N ILE A 198 -21.97 6.79 -13.37
CA ILE A 198 -22.16 5.36 -13.11
C ILE A 198 -20.84 4.62 -13.33
N GLU A 199 -20.47 3.77 -12.37
CA GLU A 199 -19.32 2.89 -12.47
C GLU A 199 -19.44 1.96 -13.68
N GLY A 200 -18.33 1.75 -14.39
CA GLY A 200 -18.25 0.90 -15.57
C GLY A 200 -18.55 1.63 -16.89
N ASN A 201 -19.12 2.85 -16.85
CA ASN A 201 -19.28 3.64 -18.06
C ASN A 201 -17.89 4.08 -18.59
N SER A 202 -17.79 4.14 -19.92
CA SER A 202 -16.63 4.70 -20.62
C SER A 202 -17.07 5.89 -21.48
N TYR A 203 -16.21 6.89 -21.56
CA TYR A 203 -16.41 8.10 -22.33
C TYR A 203 -15.19 8.40 -23.18
N ASP A 204 -15.40 9.01 -24.35
CA ASP A 204 -14.34 9.53 -25.21
C ASP A 204 -14.70 10.94 -25.72
N LEU A 205 -13.73 11.60 -26.34
CA LEU A 205 -13.93 12.95 -26.89
C LEU A 205 -15.02 12.99 -27.97
N ALA A 206 -15.13 11.98 -28.80
CA ALA A 206 -16.15 11.95 -29.85
C ALA A 206 -17.58 11.92 -29.24
N ILE A 207 -17.78 11.16 -28.15
CA ILE A 207 -19.02 11.17 -27.36
C ILE A 207 -19.27 12.56 -26.77
N CYS A 208 -18.24 13.23 -26.26
CA CYS A 208 -18.34 14.57 -25.69
C CYS A 208 -18.69 15.62 -26.76
N GLU A 209 -18.04 15.59 -27.94
CA GLU A 209 -18.21 16.55 -29.00
C GLU A 209 -19.60 16.45 -29.68
N TYR A 210 -20.12 15.24 -29.85
CA TYR A 210 -21.46 15.03 -30.47
C TYR A 210 -22.62 15.23 -29.49
N GLY A 211 -22.37 15.69 -28.26
CA GLY A 211 -23.42 15.97 -27.29
C GLY A 211 -24.11 14.73 -26.73
N LEU A 212 -23.55 13.54 -26.96
CA LEU A 212 -24.11 12.26 -26.47
C LEU A 212 -24.09 12.18 -24.93
N ILE A 213 -23.21 12.93 -24.26
CA ILE A 213 -23.25 13.09 -22.80
C ILE A 213 -24.54 13.78 -22.34
N GLN A 214 -25.10 14.70 -23.14
CA GLN A 214 -26.38 15.33 -22.82
C GLN A 214 -27.58 14.35 -22.90
N ALA A 215 -27.44 13.28 -23.69
CA ALA A 215 -28.45 12.23 -23.75
C ALA A 215 -28.54 11.37 -22.49
N GLU A 216 -27.50 11.36 -21.66
CA GLU A 216 -27.46 10.63 -20.39
C GLU A 216 -27.99 11.42 -19.19
N ASN A 217 -28.54 12.61 -19.38
CA ASN A 217 -29.06 13.49 -18.31
C ASN A 217 -28.04 13.87 -17.24
N LEU A 218 -26.75 13.99 -17.59
CA LEU A 218 -25.71 14.41 -16.67
C LEU A 218 -25.87 15.89 -16.28
N SER A 219 -25.56 16.20 -15.04
CA SER A 219 -25.47 17.58 -14.58
C SER A 219 -24.33 18.34 -15.28
N LYS A 220 -24.47 19.65 -15.43
CA LYS A 220 -23.43 20.51 -16.05
C LYS A 220 -22.04 20.31 -15.44
N LYS A 221 -21.95 20.08 -14.12
CA LYS A 221 -20.68 19.85 -13.44
C LYS A 221 -20.06 18.50 -13.80
N SER A 222 -20.88 17.44 -13.88
CA SER A 222 -20.41 16.11 -14.26
C SER A 222 -20.01 16.07 -15.73
N THR A 223 -20.79 16.68 -16.63
CA THR A 223 -20.42 16.84 -18.04
C THR A 223 -19.07 17.53 -18.17
N LYS A 224 -18.88 18.68 -17.47
CA LYS A 224 -17.61 19.42 -17.55
C LYS A 224 -16.42 18.63 -17.02
N TRP A 225 -16.64 17.83 -15.98
CA TRP A 225 -15.59 16.97 -15.44
C TRP A 225 -15.22 15.86 -16.44
N VAL A 226 -16.22 15.17 -17.02
CA VAL A 226 -16.01 14.11 -18.02
C VAL A 226 -15.25 14.66 -19.23
N GLU A 227 -15.68 15.80 -19.80
CA GLU A 227 -15.00 16.46 -20.93
C GLU A 227 -13.52 16.71 -20.62
N SER A 228 -13.23 17.22 -19.40
CA SER A 228 -11.85 17.51 -18.99
C SER A 228 -11.00 16.25 -18.84
N MET A 229 -11.59 15.15 -18.36
CA MET A 229 -10.88 13.87 -18.23
C MET A 229 -10.62 13.22 -19.59
N CYS A 230 -11.59 13.27 -20.51
CA CYS A 230 -11.43 12.76 -21.87
C CYS A 230 -10.38 13.58 -22.66
N GLN A 231 -10.35 14.90 -22.48
CA GLN A 231 -9.30 15.72 -23.12
C GLN A 231 -7.90 15.35 -22.62
N ALA A 232 -7.76 15.16 -21.28
CA ALA A 232 -6.48 14.78 -20.71
C ALA A 232 -6.03 13.36 -21.16
N GLU A 233 -6.97 12.44 -21.36
CA GLU A 233 -6.68 11.12 -21.96
C GLU A 233 -6.16 11.27 -23.39
N GLN A 234 -6.82 12.06 -24.21
CA GLN A 234 -6.41 12.31 -25.60
C GLN A 234 -5.01 12.92 -25.64
N ASP A 235 -4.76 13.98 -24.84
CA ASP A 235 -3.45 14.64 -24.77
C ASP A 235 -2.36 13.66 -24.33
N TYR A 236 -2.66 12.74 -23.38
CA TYR A 236 -1.73 11.71 -22.94
C TYR A 236 -1.39 10.71 -24.07
N MET A 237 -2.42 10.23 -24.80
CA MET A 237 -2.23 9.28 -25.90
C MET A 237 -1.51 9.92 -27.08
N ASP A 238 -1.80 11.18 -27.40
CA ASP A 238 -1.11 11.94 -28.45
C ASP A 238 0.39 12.10 -28.13
N LEU A 239 0.73 12.44 -26.89
CA LEU A 239 2.13 12.52 -26.46
C LEU A 239 2.86 11.16 -26.59
N LEU A 240 2.20 10.04 -26.25
CA LEU A 240 2.79 8.71 -26.46
C LEU A 240 2.99 8.40 -27.94
N ASN A 241 2.01 8.76 -28.81
CA ASN A 241 2.10 8.57 -30.26
C ASN A 241 3.19 9.43 -30.89
N ASP A 242 3.45 10.61 -30.33
CA ASP A 242 4.55 11.52 -30.73
C ASP A 242 5.92 11.06 -30.18
N GLY A 243 5.99 9.92 -29.50
CA GLY A 243 7.22 9.29 -29.04
C GLY A 243 7.65 9.65 -27.61
N CYS A 244 6.85 10.36 -26.84
CA CYS A 244 7.08 10.56 -25.41
C CYS A 244 7.03 9.23 -24.66
N THR A 245 7.88 9.09 -23.66
CA THR A 245 7.79 8.00 -22.70
C THR A 245 6.60 8.22 -21.75
N ALA A 246 6.08 7.15 -21.14
CA ALA A 246 5.04 7.27 -20.12
C ALA A 246 5.44 8.20 -18.95
N GLN A 247 6.76 8.29 -18.66
CA GLN A 247 7.30 9.21 -17.66
C GLN A 247 7.14 10.68 -18.06
N GLU A 248 7.20 11.00 -19.35
CA GLU A 248 7.03 12.35 -19.90
C GLU A 248 5.55 12.66 -20.08
N ALA A 249 4.81 11.78 -20.75
CA ALA A 249 3.38 11.98 -21.05
C ALA A 249 2.51 12.13 -19.80
N ARG A 250 2.88 11.51 -18.66
CA ARG A 250 2.09 11.57 -17.41
C ARG A 250 1.83 12.99 -16.86
N ASP A 251 2.57 14.00 -17.33
CA ASP A 251 2.44 15.35 -16.80
C ASP A 251 1.09 16.00 -17.18
N VAL A 252 0.40 15.45 -18.19
CA VAL A 252 -0.97 15.87 -18.56
C VAL A 252 -2.06 15.05 -17.86
N LEU A 253 -1.68 13.96 -17.12
CA LEU A 253 -2.67 13.14 -16.42
C LEU A 253 -3.38 13.93 -15.31
N PRO A 254 -4.73 13.84 -15.23
CA PRO A 254 -5.48 14.58 -14.22
C PRO A 254 -5.36 13.94 -12.83
N LEU A 255 -5.60 14.74 -11.81
CA LEU A 255 -5.64 14.27 -10.41
C LEU A 255 -6.77 13.25 -10.14
N GLY A 256 -7.78 13.21 -11.00
CA GLY A 256 -8.88 12.23 -10.94
C GLY A 256 -8.49 10.84 -11.43
N VAL A 257 -7.31 10.67 -12.06
CA VAL A 257 -6.86 9.36 -12.56
C VAL A 257 -6.77 8.34 -11.42
N LYS A 258 -7.20 7.11 -11.69
CA LYS A 258 -7.09 5.98 -10.77
C LYS A 258 -5.63 5.76 -10.37
N SER A 259 -5.40 5.52 -9.12
CA SER A 259 -4.13 5.09 -8.56
C SER A 259 -4.34 4.03 -7.50
N GLU A 260 -3.39 3.12 -7.39
CA GLU A 260 -3.42 2.08 -6.36
C GLU A 260 -2.35 2.33 -5.32
N LEU A 261 -2.70 2.11 -4.06
CA LEU A 261 -1.82 2.29 -2.91
C LEU A 261 -1.93 1.08 -1.99
N ILE A 262 -0.82 0.43 -1.70
CA ILE A 262 -0.78 -0.51 -0.58
C ILE A 262 -0.13 0.17 0.61
N SER A 263 -0.79 0.07 1.76
CA SER A 263 -0.30 0.60 3.04
C SER A 263 -0.22 -0.49 4.09
N CYS A 264 0.87 -0.53 4.84
CA CYS A 264 1.08 -1.55 5.87
C CYS A 264 1.65 -0.94 7.15
N GLY A 265 1.16 -1.38 8.31
CA GLY A 265 1.68 -0.98 9.60
C GLY A 265 0.98 -1.63 10.78
N PHE A 266 1.45 -1.34 11.98
CA PHE A 266 0.82 -1.78 13.23
C PHE A 266 -0.50 -1.03 13.50
N GLY A 267 -1.38 -1.60 14.32
CA GLY A 267 -2.66 -0.99 14.67
C GLY A 267 -2.56 0.45 15.18
N SER A 268 -1.49 0.81 15.91
CA SER A 268 -1.26 2.19 16.36
C SER A 268 -1.01 3.18 15.21
N ALA A 269 -0.37 2.75 14.12
CA ALA A 269 -0.20 3.57 12.92
C ALA A 269 -1.55 3.79 12.22
N TRP A 270 -2.39 2.76 12.17
CA TRP A 270 -3.74 2.84 11.64
C TRP A 270 -4.66 3.72 12.50
N SER A 271 -4.50 3.73 13.84
CA SER A 271 -5.24 4.67 14.72
C SER A 271 -5.02 6.12 14.29
N ASN A 272 -3.76 6.53 14.05
CA ASN A 272 -3.46 7.88 13.57
C ASN A 272 -4.04 8.14 12.16
N PHE A 273 -4.04 7.13 11.28
CA PHE A 273 -4.68 7.24 9.96
C PHE A 273 -6.17 7.52 10.10
N PHE A 274 -6.90 6.73 10.89
CA PHE A 274 -8.34 6.91 11.08
C PHE A 274 -8.68 8.23 11.77
N TYR A 275 -7.92 8.61 12.80
CA TYR A 275 -8.08 9.91 13.45
C TYR A 275 -8.09 11.07 12.44
N ARG A 276 -7.19 11.05 11.47
CA ARG A 276 -7.07 12.11 10.47
C ARG A 276 -8.02 11.96 9.29
N ARG A 277 -8.31 10.74 8.84
CA ARG A 277 -9.04 10.51 7.57
C ARG A 277 -10.53 10.27 7.77
N CYS A 278 -10.98 9.92 8.99
CA CYS A 278 -12.40 9.85 9.34
C CYS A 278 -12.92 11.16 9.95
N ALA A 279 -12.07 12.14 10.25
CA ALA A 279 -12.45 13.43 10.81
C ALA A 279 -13.45 14.18 9.91
N LYS A 280 -14.33 14.99 10.50
CA LYS A 280 -15.39 15.70 9.75
C LYS A 280 -14.87 16.68 8.69
N ASP A 281 -13.70 17.24 8.93
CA ASP A 281 -12.97 18.18 8.06
C ASP A 281 -12.05 17.49 7.05
N ALA A 282 -11.91 16.14 7.11
CA ALA A 282 -11.17 15.42 6.11
C ALA A 282 -11.89 15.45 4.74
N HIS A 283 -11.11 15.43 3.66
CA HIS A 283 -11.65 15.44 2.30
C HIS A 283 -12.69 14.32 2.12
N PRO A 284 -13.89 14.61 1.54
CA PRO A 284 -14.96 13.63 1.41
C PRO A 284 -14.54 12.30 0.76
N MET A 285 -13.73 12.33 -0.32
CA MET A 285 -13.19 11.13 -0.95
C MET A 285 -12.35 10.28 0.00
N ALA A 286 -11.57 10.91 0.90
CA ALA A 286 -10.79 10.18 1.90
C ALA A 286 -11.69 9.55 2.96
N ARG A 287 -12.74 10.26 3.40
CA ARG A 287 -13.71 9.76 4.40
C ARG A 287 -14.52 8.58 3.86
N GLU A 288 -14.94 8.66 2.61
CA GLU A 288 -15.73 7.63 1.94
C GLU A 288 -15.06 6.24 1.99
N ILE A 289 -13.74 6.19 1.93
CA ILE A 289 -12.98 4.94 2.00
C ILE A 289 -12.46 4.64 3.42
N ALA A 290 -12.10 5.66 4.19
CA ALA A 290 -11.51 5.48 5.51
C ALA A 290 -12.54 5.06 6.58
N ILE A 291 -13.79 5.53 6.49
CA ILE A 291 -14.84 5.19 7.48
C ILE A 291 -15.21 3.70 7.40
N PRO A 292 -15.58 3.14 6.23
CA PRO A 292 -15.85 1.71 6.12
C PRO A 292 -14.64 0.84 6.49
N LEU A 293 -13.42 1.29 6.15
CA LEU A 293 -12.21 0.59 6.55
C LEU A 293 -12.04 0.59 8.07
N GLN A 294 -12.29 1.71 8.75
CA GLN A 294 -12.24 1.79 10.21
C GLN A 294 -13.23 0.80 10.85
N ASP A 295 -14.44 0.73 10.31
CA ASP A 295 -15.47 -0.18 10.83
C ASP A 295 -15.05 -1.65 10.65
N LYS A 296 -14.42 -1.97 9.49
CA LYS A 296 -13.83 -3.29 9.28
C LYS A 296 -12.74 -3.65 10.29
N PHE A 297 -11.90 -2.70 10.66
CA PHE A 297 -10.87 -2.90 11.68
C PHE A 297 -11.49 -3.09 13.09
N LYS A 298 -12.59 -2.39 13.41
CA LYS A 298 -13.35 -2.61 14.66
C LYS A 298 -13.95 -4.02 14.72
N GLU A 299 -14.53 -4.51 13.62
CA GLU A 299 -15.02 -5.89 13.51
C GLU A 299 -13.91 -6.93 13.76
N MET A 300 -12.67 -6.62 13.41
CA MET A 300 -11.50 -7.44 13.69
C MET A 300 -10.99 -7.31 15.14
N GLY A 301 -11.67 -6.56 15.97
CA GLY A 301 -11.34 -6.40 17.39
C GLY A 301 -10.32 -5.29 17.70
N LEU A 302 -10.01 -4.40 16.76
CA LEU A 302 -9.14 -3.26 17.06
C LEU A 302 -9.97 -2.14 17.71
N SER A 303 -9.50 -1.69 18.87
CA SER A 303 -9.97 -0.46 19.51
C SER A 303 -9.03 0.70 19.16
N PHE A 304 -9.59 1.83 18.76
CA PHE A 304 -8.84 3.05 18.49
C PHE A 304 -9.01 4.02 19.64
N VAL A 305 -7.89 4.41 20.25
CA VAL A 305 -7.85 5.49 21.25
C VAL A 305 -7.37 6.74 20.52
N TYR A 306 -8.21 7.78 20.50
CA TYR A 306 -7.94 9.07 19.88
C TYR A 306 -7.60 10.13 20.92
#